data_673d10243ffc20b8825073cfae2feccd
#
_entry.id   673d10243ffc20b8825073cfae2feccd
#
_cell.length_a   1.000
_cell.length_b   1.000
_cell.length_c   1.000
_cell.angle_alpha   90.00
_cell.angle_beta   90.00
_cell.angle_gamma   90.00
#
_symmetry.space_group_name_H-M   'P 1'
#
loop_
_entity.id
_entity.type
_entity.pdbx_description
1 polymer ?
#
loop_
_entity_poly.entity_id
_entity_poly.type
_entity_poly.pdbx_seq_one_letter_code
_entity_poly.pdbx_strand_id
1 'polypeptide(L)'
;MIVEEMIENKILLLDDMVRKSDSLRREGRVIVQSHGVFDLIHPGMIQHLKHAKKLGDILVVTVIRDKDVHRGPGRPIFPEQFRAENVASLEMVDYVCIVDDEAPFECVKSIKPDVFAKGQAYGDRDKKIHDKIFQEEKDLYFGKCRVIETEGFSFSSSHIINNFLDIY
;
A
#
# COMPACT_ATOMS: atom_id res chain seq x y z
N MET A 1 1.83 -22.77 15.15
CA MET A 1 1.61 -22.03 13.86
C MET A 1 2.98 -21.81 13.25
N ILE A 2 3.19 -22.32 12.04
CA ILE A 2 4.46 -22.13 11.32
C ILE A 2 4.47 -20.73 10.68
N VAL A 3 5.67 -20.23 10.36
CA VAL A 3 5.84 -18.86 9.82
C VAL A 3 5.03 -18.65 8.53
N GLU A 4 4.95 -19.67 7.65
CA GLU A 4 4.14 -19.64 6.43
C GLU A 4 2.66 -19.35 6.73
N GLU A 5 2.05 -20.08 7.66
CA GLU A 5 0.66 -19.85 8.08
C GLU A 5 0.45 -18.44 8.64
N MET A 6 1.45 -17.88 9.34
CA MET A 6 1.37 -16.51 9.86
C MET A 6 1.32 -15.47 8.74
N ILE A 7 2.10 -15.67 7.67
CA ILE A 7 2.14 -14.77 6.51
C ILE A 7 0.86 -14.90 5.69
N GLU A 8 0.45 -16.14 5.39
CA GLU A 8 -0.77 -16.42 4.63
C GLU A 8 -2.01 -15.84 5.30
N ASN A 9 -2.12 -15.94 6.62
CA ASN A 9 -3.24 -15.38 7.40
C ASN A 9 -3.33 -13.85 7.36
N LYS A 10 -2.26 -13.15 6.95
CA LYS A 10 -2.28 -11.69 6.74
C LYS A 10 -2.79 -11.31 5.34
N ILE A 11 -2.74 -12.22 4.35
CA ILE A 11 -3.12 -11.92 2.96
C ILE A 11 -4.60 -12.27 2.79
N LEU A 12 -5.43 -11.25 2.58
CA LEU A 12 -6.87 -11.37 2.48
C LEU A 12 -7.38 -10.95 1.10
N LEU A 13 -8.47 -11.55 0.66
CA LEU A 13 -9.27 -10.99 -0.44
C LEU A 13 -9.87 -9.65 0.01
N LEU A 14 -10.11 -8.74 -0.93
CA LEU A 14 -10.65 -7.41 -0.61
C LEU A 14 -11.96 -7.48 0.18
N ASP A 15 -12.89 -8.38 -0.21
CA ASP A 15 -14.16 -8.55 0.50
C ASP A 15 -13.99 -9.05 1.95
N ASP A 16 -13.01 -9.93 2.19
CA ASP A 16 -12.67 -10.38 3.54
C ASP A 16 -12.07 -9.25 4.36
N MET A 17 -11.21 -8.44 3.74
CA MET A 17 -10.64 -7.27 4.40
C MET A 17 -11.72 -6.23 4.74
N VAL A 18 -12.70 -6.01 3.87
CA VAL A 18 -13.84 -5.12 4.15
C VAL A 18 -14.60 -5.60 5.38
N ARG A 19 -14.96 -6.90 5.45
CA ARG A 19 -15.62 -7.50 6.63
C ARG A 19 -14.76 -7.37 7.89
N LYS A 20 -13.46 -7.62 7.75
CA LYS A 20 -12.49 -7.48 8.86
C LYS A 20 -12.40 -6.04 9.35
N SER A 21 -12.36 -5.07 8.43
CA SER A 21 -12.33 -3.63 8.76
C SER A 21 -13.57 -3.19 9.53
N ASP A 22 -14.75 -3.69 9.16
CA ASP A 22 -15.99 -3.42 9.89
C ASP A 22 -15.96 -3.97 11.33
N SER A 23 -15.36 -5.15 11.53
CA SER A 23 -15.17 -5.70 12.88
C SER A 23 -14.21 -4.88 13.71
N LEU A 24 -13.05 -4.56 13.14
CA LEU A 24 -12.01 -3.77 13.81
C LEU A 24 -12.52 -2.37 14.23
N ARG A 25 -13.33 -1.71 13.38
CA ARG A 25 -13.96 -0.42 13.73
C ARG A 25 -14.93 -0.56 14.88
N ARG A 26 -15.73 -1.64 14.94
CA ARG A 26 -16.61 -1.89 16.10
C ARG A 26 -15.83 -2.12 17.39
N GLU A 27 -14.61 -2.60 17.30
CA GLU A 27 -13.67 -2.77 18.42
C GLU A 27 -12.94 -1.45 18.79
N GLY A 28 -13.21 -0.36 18.07
CA GLY A 28 -12.57 0.94 18.29
C GLY A 28 -11.14 1.04 17.77
N ARG A 29 -10.72 0.14 16.87
CA ARG A 29 -9.37 0.12 16.30
C ARG A 29 -9.23 1.16 15.20
N VAL A 30 -8.13 1.89 15.20
CA VAL A 30 -7.77 2.84 14.15
C VAL A 30 -7.08 2.10 13.00
N ILE A 31 -7.70 2.16 11.82
CA ILE A 31 -7.21 1.48 10.61
C ILE A 31 -6.42 2.47 9.76
N VAL A 32 -5.19 2.11 9.44
CA VAL A 32 -4.32 2.83 8.50
C VAL A 32 -4.19 2.01 7.22
N GLN A 33 -4.31 2.64 6.07
CA GLN A 33 -4.09 2.01 4.77
C GLN A 33 -2.92 2.67 4.04
N SER A 34 -2.06 1.85 3.44
CA SER A 34 -1.07 2.25 2.44
C SER A 34 -1.32 1.50 1.14
N HIS A 35 -0.98 2.09 -0.01
CA HIS A 35 -1.25 1.54 -1.33
C HIS A 35 -0.04 1.70 -2.25
N GLY A 36 0.25 0.69 -3.07
CA GLY A 36 1.33 0.78 -4.04
C GLY A 36 1.67 -0.53 -4.75
N VAL A 37 2.72 -0.48 -5.56
CA VAL A 37 3.25 -1.65 -6.29
C VAL A 37 4.04 -2.57 -5.36
N PHE A 38 4.88 -2.03 -4.51
CA PHE A 38 5.76 -2.76 -3.58
C PHE A 38 6.64 -3.81 -4.28
N ASP A 39 7.26 -3.44 -5.40
CA ASP A 39 8.03 -4.36 -6.25
C ASP A 39 9.32 -4.84 -5.57
N LEU A 40 10.14 -3.91 -5.10
CA LEU A 40 11.33 -4.21 -4.29
C LEU A 40 11.17 -3.64 -2.89
N ILE A 41 11.45 -4.47 -1.87
CA ILE A 41 11.57 -4.01 -0.49
C ILE A 41 12.90 -3.25 -0.34
N HIS A 42 12.82 -1.98 0.03
CA HIS A 42 13.98 -1.09 0.21
C HIS A 42 13.80 -0.20 1.46
N PRO A 43 14.89 0.39 1.99
CA PRO A 43 14.82 1.16 3.24
C PRO A 43 13.75 2.26 3.27
N GLY A 44 13.56 2.98 2.17
CA GLY A 44 12.53 4.04 2.08
C GLY A 44 11.11 3.49 2.26
N MET A 45 10.81 2.33 1.68
CA MET A 45 9.52 1.67 1.85
C MET A 45 9.32 1.16 3.28
N ILE A 46 10.36 0.55 3.87
CA ILE A 46 10.31 0.09 5.26
C ILE A 46 10.03 1.27 6.20
N GLN A 47 10.67 2.42 5.99
CA GLN A 47 10.41 3.62 6.78
C GLN A 47 9.00 4.16 6.59
N HIS A 48 8.52 4.23 5.34
CA HIS A 48 7.16 4.61 5.05
C HIS A 48 6.16 3.74 5.83
N LEU A 49 6.29 2.41 5.78
CA LEU A 49 5.38 1.50 6.47
C LEU A 49 5.51 1.58 8.01
N LYS A 50 6.73 1.81 8.53
CA LYS A 50 6.92 2.09 9.97
C LYS A 50 6.22 3.37 10.42
N HIS A 51 6.28 4.44 9.61
CA HIS A 51 5.56 5.68 9.91
C HIS A 51 4.04 5.48 9.79
N ALA A 52 3.59 4.78 8.74
CA ALA A 52 2.18 4.44 8.58
C ALA A 52 1.65 3.68 9.80
N LYS A 53 2.36 2.65 10.27
CA LYS A 53 1.95 1.88 11.46
C LYS A 53 1.79 2.72 12.72
N LYS A 54 2.58 3.78 12.90
CA LYS A 54 2.47 4.68 14.08
C LYS A 54 1.21 5.55 14.07
N LEU A 55 0.50 5.63 12.94
CA LEU A 55 -0.70 6.44 12.78
C LEU A 55 -1.98 5.74 13.26
N GLY A 56 -1.90 4.45 13.59
CA GLY A 56 -3.05 3.68 14.09
C GLY A 56 -2.69 2.30 14.62
N ASP A 57 -3.72 1.53 14.91
CA ASP A 57 -3.58 0.20 15.52
C ASP A 57 -3.31 -0.89 14.47
N ILE A 58 -3.94 -0.78 13.31
CA ILE A 58 -3.94 -1.77 12.24
C ILE A 58 -3.41 -1.15 10.96
N LEU A 59 -2.36 -1.72 10.38
CA LEU A 59 -1.83 -1.33 9.08
C LEU A 59 -2.27 -2.34 8.01
N VAL A 60 -3.07 -1.87 7.08
CA VAL A 60 -3.49 -2.59 5.87
C VAL A 60 -2.66 -2.08 4.70
N VAL A 61 -2.07 -2.98 3.92
CA VAL A 61 -1.35 -2.63 2.70
C VAL A 61 -2.09 -3.20 1.49
N THR A 62 -2.46 -2.34 0.55
CA THR A 62 -3.06 -2.76 -0.72
C THR A 62 -2.00 -2.76 -1.82
N VAL A 63 -1.79 -3.92 -2.43
CA VAL A 63 -0.79 -4.18 -3.47
C VAL A 63 -1.46 -4.18 -4.83
N ILE A 64 -0.95 -3.38 -5.76
CA ILE A 64 -1.49 -3.25 -7.12
C ILE A 64 -1.25 -4.56 -7.89
N ARG A 65 -2.29 -5.09 -8.54
CA ARG A 65 -2.22 -6.29 -9.38
C ARG A 65 -1.27 -6.09 -10.57
N ASP A 66 -0.62 -7.15 -11.04
CA ASP A 66 0.39 -7.09 -12.10
C ASP A 66 -0.11 -6.39 -13.37
N LYS A 67 -1.33 -6.71 -13.82
CA LYS A 67 -1.93 -6.13 -15.02
C LYS A 67 -2.18 -4.62 -14.93
N ASP A 68 -2.26 -4.07 -13.72
CA ASP A 68 -2.56 -2.66 -13.44
C ASP A 68 -1.29 -1.86 -13.08
N VAL A 69 -0.10 -2.51 -13.15
CA VAL A 69 1.18 -1.83 -12.95
C VAL A 69 1.68 -1.24 -14.26
N HIS A 70 1.60 0.07 -14.40
CA HIS A 70 2.05 0.81 -15.59
C HIS A 70 3.37 1.58 -15.32
N ARG A 71 4.46 0.85 -15.04
CA ARG A 71 5.77 1.42 -14.69
C ARG A 71 6.85 1.24 -15.76
N GLY A 72 6.47 0.78 -16.95
CA GLY A 72 7.36 0.53 -18.09
C GLY A 72 7.67 -0.94 -18.30
N PRO A 73 8.46 -1.26 -19.34
CA PRO A 73 8.82 -2.64 -19.70
C PRO A 73 9.50 -3.38 -18.55
N GLY A 74 9.22 -4.68 -18.40
CA GLY A 74 9.80 -5.51 -17.35
C GLY A 74 9.31 -5.21 -15.93
N ARG A 75 8.19 -4.49 -15.77
CA ARG A 75 7.62 -4.14 -14.46
C ARG A 75 6.20 -4.68 -14.31
N PRO A 76 5.82 -5.22 -13.14
CA PRO A 76 6.67 -5.41 -11.96
C PRO A 76 7.70 -6.53 -12.17
N ILE A 77 8.79 -6.54 -11.38
CA ILE A 77 9.81 -7.62 -11.40
C ILE A 77 9.22 -8.88 -10.76
N PHE A 78 8.55 -8.71 -9.62
CA PHE A 78 7.94 -9.82 -8.89
C PHE A 78 6.44 -9.90 -9.14
N PRO A 79 5.90 -11.10 -9.41
CA PRO A 79 4.46 -11.34 -9.45
C PRO A 79 3.75 -10.85 -8.19
N GLU A 80 2.49 -10.45 -8.32
CA GLU A 80 1.69 -9.84 -7.25
C GLU A 80 1.64 -10.67 -5.97
N GLN A 81 1.61 -12.02 -6.08
CA GLN A 81 1.60 -12.92 -4.93
C GLN A 81 2.89 -12.78 -4.11
N PHE A 82 4.06 -12.82 -4.76
CA PHE A 82 5.34 -12.65 -4.07
C PHE A 82 5.51 -11.25 -3.49
N ARG A 83 4.99 -10.23 -4.16
CA ARG A 83 5.00 -8.86 -3.62
C ARG A 83 4.13 -8.76 -2.38
N ALA A 84 2.97 -9.39 -2.38
CA ALA A 84 2.08 -9.46 -1.22
C ALA A 84 2.72 -10.23 -0.06
N GLU A 85 3.34 -11.39 -0.31
CA GLU A 85 4.05 -12.17 0.70
C GLU A 85 5.23 -11.41 1.30
N ASN A 86 6.04 -10.73 0.46
CA ASN A 86 7.15 -9.90 0.92
C ASN A 86 6.68 -8.80 1.88
N VAL A 87 5.57 -8.13 1.55
CA VAL A 87 4.98 -7.09 2.40
C VAL A 87 4.37 -7.69 3.67
N ALA A 88 3.66 -8.82 3.57
CA ALA A 88 3.05 -9.51 4.71
C ALA A 88 4.09 -10.03 5.71
N SER A 89 5.31 -10.32 5.23
CA SER A 89 6.43 -10.75 6.08
C SER A 89 6.99 -9.63 6.97
N LEU A 90 6.63 -8.38 6.71
CA LEU A 90 7.06 -7.26 7.54
C LEU A 90 6.26 -7.22 8.84
N GLU A 91 6.95 -7.11 9.97
CA GLU A 91 6.35 -7.15 11.31
C GLU A 91 5.28 -6.08 11.51
N MET A 92 5.51 -4.86 10.96
CA MET A 92 4.59 -3.73 11.13
C MET A 92 3.30 -3.85 10.31
N VAL A 93 3.22 -4.78 9.35
CA VAL A 93 2.04 -4.96 8.49
C VAL A 93 1.10 -6.00 9.10
N ASP A 94 -0.15 -5.63 9.30
CA ASP A 94 -1.17 -6.53 9.87
C ASP A 94 -1.92 -7.29 8.79
N TYR A 95 -2.31 -6.63 7.70
CA TYR A 95 -3.03 -7.25 6.58
C TYR A 95 -2.54 -6.74 5.23
N VAL A 96 -2.66 -7.59 4.22
CA VAL A 96 -2.34 -7.28 2.82
C VAL A 96 -3.50 -7.70 1.93
N CYS A 97 -3.84 -6.88 0.94
CA CYS A 97 -4.80 -7.23 -0.11
C CYS A 97 -4.21 -6.93 -1.49
N ILE A 98 -4.37 -7.85 -2.44
CA ILE A 98 -4.09 -7.58 -3.85
C ILE A 98 -5.35 -6.95 -4.45
N VAL A 99 -5.20 -5.79 -5.09
CA VAL A 99 -6.31 -4.99 -5.64
C VAL A 99 -6.07 -4.61 -7.09
N ASP A 100 -7.15 -4.43 -7.85
CA ASP A 100 -7.12 -4.02 -9.25
C ASP A 100 -7.25 -2.51 -9.45
N ASP A 101 -6.74 -1.76 -8.49
CA ASP A 101 -6.69 -0.30 -8.50
C ASP A 101 -5.27 0.19 -8.75
N GLU A 102 -5.01 0.91 -9.83
CA GLU A 102 -3.76 1.64 -10.01
C GLU A 102 -3.64 2.81 -9.02
N ALA A 103 -4.74 3.51 -8.80
CA ALA A 103 -4.88 4.55 -7.79
C ALA A 103 -5.78 4.05 -6.64
N PRO A 104 -5.58 4.48 -5.39
CA PRO A 104 -6.19 3.84 -4.22
C PRO A 104 -7.68 4.13 -4.00
N PHE A 105 -8.40 4.64 -4.99
CA PHE A 105 -9.73 5.22 -4.78
C PHE A 105 -10.78 4.18 -4.40
N GLU A 106 -10.94 3.12 -5.18
CA GLU A 106 -12.00 2.13 -4.92
C GLU A 106 -11.69 1.26 -3.70
N CYS A 107 -10.42 0.86 -3.49
CA CYS A 107 -10.05 0.09 -2.31
C CYS A 107 -10.19 0.92 -1.02
N VAL A 108 -9.90 2.23 -1.03
CA VAL A 108 -10.13 3.11 0.12
C VAL A 108 -11.62 3.28 0.41
N LYS A 109 -12.46 3.46 -0.61
CA LYS A 109 -13.92 3.51 -0.45
C LYS A 109 -14.47 2.22 0.18
N SER A 110 -13.91 1.07 -0.20
CA SER A 110 -14.35 -0.23 0.28
C SER A 110 -13.88 -0.51 1.71
N ILE A 111 -12.59 -0.34 1.98
CA ILE A 111 -11.96 -0.60 3.29
C ILE A 111 -12.34 0.46 4.31
N LYS A 112 -12.51 1.72 3.89
CA LYS A 112 -12.83 2.89 4.74
C LYS A 112 -11.85 3.07 5.90
N PRO A 113 -10.55 3.23 5.63
CA PRO A 113 -9.57 3.46 6.69
C PRO A 113 -9.79 4.81 7.38
N ASP A 114 -9.32 4.92 8.63
CA ASP A 114 -9.31 6.19 9.37
C ASP A 114 -8.19 7.11 8.85
N VAL A 115 -7.08 6.50 8.41
CA VAL A 115 -5.91 7.19 7.88
C VAL A 115 -5.45 6.51 6.59
N PHE A 116 -5.22 7.29 5.54
CA PHE A 116 -4.49 6.86 4.36
C PHE A 116 -3.07 7.43 4.42
N ALA A 117 -2.10 6.54 4.57
CA ALA A 117 -0.69 6.89 4.62
C ALA A 117 -0.12 6.90 3.18
N LYS A 118 0.18 8.07 2.66
CA LYS A 118 0.73 8.28 1.33
C LYS A 118 2.24 8.44 1.41
N GLY A 119 2.97 7.65 0.63
CA GLY A 119 4.39 7.86 0.40
C GLY A 119 4.65 9.10 -0.46
N GLN A 120 5.89 9.61 -0.43
CA GLN A 120 6.28 10.73 -1.29
C GLN A 120 6.13 10.38 -2.78
N ALA A 121 5.76 11.36 -3.59
CA ALA A 121 5.63 11.19 -5.03
C ALA A 121 6.99 11.41 -5.73
N TYR A 122 7.43 10.45 -6.53
CA TYR A 122 8.76 10.47 -7.15
C TYR A 122 8.77 10.70 -8.67
N GLY A 123 7.65 11.01 -9.29
CA GLY A 123 7.58 11.26 -10.72
C GLY A 123 6.32 12.00 -11.13
N ASP A 124 6.24 12.46 -12.37
CA ASP A 124 5.12 13.26 -12.86
C ASP A 124 3.78 12.51 -12.79
N ARG A 125 3.79 11.19 -13.01
CA ARG A 125 2.61 10.35 -12.87
C ARG A 125 2.19 10.23 -11.40
N ASP A 126 3.14 9.99 -10.51
CA ASP A 126 2.88 9.92 -9.07
C ASP A 126 2.41 11.27 -8.53
N LYS A 127 2.96 12.39 -9.05
CA LYS A 127 2.47 13.74 -8.72
C LYS A 127 1.02 13.95 -9.14
N LYS A 128 0.62 13.54 -10.35
CA LYS A 128 -0.76 13.66 -10.79
C LYS A 128 -1.73 12.89 -9.88
N ILE A 129 -1.37 11.67 -9.49
CA ILE A 129 -2.18 10.88 -8.55
C ILE A 129 -2.19 11.54 -7.16
N HIS A 130 -1.02 12.03 -6.72
CA HIS A 130 -0.87 12.78 -5.47
C HIS A 130 -1.77 14.02 -5.44
N ASP A 131 -1.74 14.84 -6.50
CA ASP A 131 -2.54 16.07 -6.59
C ASP A 131 -4.04 15.77 -6.55
N LYS A 132 -4.49 14.71 -7.23
CA LYS A 132 -5.86 14.22 -7.13
C LYS A 132 -6.25 13.83 -5.71
N ILE A 133 -5.39 13.08 -5.03
CA ILE A 133 -5.64 12.62 -3.65
C ILE A 133 -5.73 13.79 -2.68
N PHE A 134 -4.86 14.80 -2.83
CA PHE A 134 -4.76 15.89 -1.86
C PHE A 134 -5.58 17.12 -2.20
N GLN A 135 -5.89 17.39 -3.47
CA GLN A 135 -6.46 18.66 -3.92
C GLN A 135 -7.84 18.54 -4.57
N GLU A 136 -8.08 17.55 -5.44
CA GLU A 136 -9.25 17.56 -6.31
C GLU A 136 -10.40 16.64 -5.84
N GLU A 137 -10.09 15.47 -5.29
CA GLU A 137 -11.07 14.42 -5.07
C GLU A 137 -11.02 13.80 -3.66
N LYS A 138 -10.33 14.48 -2.73
CA LYS A 138 -10.17 13.98 -1.37
C LYS A 138 -11.50 13.63 -0.70
N ASP A 139 -12.48 14.53 -0.78
CA ASP A 139 -13.77 14.33 -0.12
C ASP A 139 -14.62 13.26 -0.82
N LEU A 140 -14.45 13.10 -2.12
CA LEU A 140 -15.22 12.12 -2.90
C LEU A 140 -14.78 10.68 -2.61
N TYR A 141 -13.47 10.44 -2.53
CA TYR A 141 -12.92 9.09 -2.39
C TYR A 141 -12.54 8.73 -0.96
N PHE A 142 -12.06 9.70 -0.20
CA PHE A 142 -11.55 9.49 1.14
C PHE A 142 -12.57 9.83 2.24
N GLY A 143 -13.59 10.63 1.95
CA GLY A 143 -14.64 11.01 2.92
C GLY A 143 -14.03 11.53 4.23
N LYS A 144 -14.25 10.82 5.34
CA LYS A 144 -13.69 11.19 6.65
C LYS A 144 -12.25 10.71 6.87
N CYS A 145 -11.67 9.96 5.94
CA CYS A 145 -10.30 9.45 6.04
C CYS A 145 -9.30 10.61 6.04
N ARG A 146 -8.38 10.60 6.98
CA ARG A 146 -7.26 11.55 7.00
C ARG A 146 -6.17 11.08 6.06
N VAL A 147 -5.77 11.91 5.12
CA VAL A 147 -4.63 11.62 4.22
C VAL A 147 -3.38 12.25 4.81
N ILE A 148 -2.37 11.42 5.10
CA ILE A 148 -1.11 11.82 5.71
C ILE A 148 0.04 11.39 4.81
N GLU A 149 0.87 12.35 4.38
CA GLU A 149 2.13 12.05 3.69
C GLU A 149 3.17 11.65 4.73
N THR A 150 3.77 10.46 4.52
CA THR A 150 4.81 9.96 5.41
C THR A 150 6.18 10.47 4.96
N GLU A 151 7.00 10.88 5.90
CA GLU A 151 8.41 11.17 5.64
C GLU A 151 9.19 9.88 5.36
N GLY A 152 10.07 9.91 4.37
CA GLY A 152 10.91 8.77 4.01
C GLY A 152 12.16 9.19 3.26
N PHE A 153 13.12 8.27 3.13
CA PHE A 153 14.25 8.48 2.24
C PHE A 153 13.79 8.48 0.78
N SER A 154 14.44 9.29 -0.04
CA SER A 154 14.18 9.41 -1.48
C SER A 154 14.63 8.18 -2.31
N PHE A 155 14.35 6.98 -1.81
CA PHE A 155 14.54 5.73 -2.55
C PHE A 155 13.19 5.23 -3.07
N SER A 156 13.15 4.87 -4.35
CA SER A 156 12.02 4.14 -4.91
C SER A 156 12.52 2.90 -5.63
N SER A 157 11.67 1.86 -5.71
CA SER A 157 11.99 0.67 -6.51
C SER A 157 12.36 1.03 -7.94
N SER A 158 11.67 2.00 -8.55
CA SER A 158 11.96 2.49 -9.90
C SER A 158 13.36 3.11 -10.01
N HIS A 159 13.77 3.89 -9.01
CA HIS A 159 15.12 4.48 -8.98
C HIS A 159 16.21 3.39 -8.89
N ILE A 160 16.00 2.41 -8.01
CA ILE A 160 16.93 1.29 -7.84
C ILE A 160 17.04 0.49 -9.14
N ILE A 161 15.90 0.13 -9.72
CA ILE A 161 15.86 -0.70 -10.94
C ILE A 161 16.51 0.03 -12.11
N ASN A 162 16.16 1.30 -12.34
CA ASN A 162 16.62 2.06 -13.50
C ASN A 162 18.09 2.48 -13.42
N ASN A 163 18.68 2.57 -12.21
CA ASN A 163 20.03 3.09 -12.05
C ASN A 163 21.06 2.04 -11.60
N PHE A 164 20.63 0.91 -11.06
CA PHE A 164 21.54 -0.07 -10.46
C PHE A 164 21.35 -1.51 -11.00
N LEU A 165 20.24 -1.78 -11.64
CA LEU A 165 20.02 -3.08 -12.27
C LEU A 165 20.10 -2.89 -13.78
N ASP A 166 21.13 -3.45 -14.41
CA ASP A 166 21.21 -3.66 -15.86
C ASP A 166 20.17 -4.73 -16.27
N ILE A 167 18.90 -4.36 -16.19
CA ILE A 167 17.81 -5.19 -16.68
C ILE A 167 17.55 -4.74 -18.11
N TYR A 168 18.38 -5.26 -19.07
CA TYR A 168 18.27 -5.23 -20.54
C TYR A 168 17.79 -3.96 -21.23
#